data_8697796800970b53f2db28cbfafb5124
#
_entry.id   8697796800970b53f2db28cbfafb5124
#
_cell.length_a   1.000
_cell.length_b   1.000
_cell.length_c   1.000
_cell.angle_alpha   90.00
_cell.angle_beta   90.00
_cell.angle_gamma   90.00
#
_symmetry.space_group_name_H-M   'P 1'
#
loop_
_entity.id
_entity.type
_entity.pdbx_description
1 polymer ?
#
loop_
_entity_poly.entity_id
_entity_poly.type
_entity_poly.pdbx_seq_one_letter_code
_entity_poly.pdbx_strand_id
1 'polypeptide(L)'
;VILDPTDDGYRRRMIGKLQKKLPIVTEDPVELSSRVIDAGVHDEQVNRVTQTLSVLDDDLSIVESFSNIVSFRTDEGLVCFDSSGQITASRTMEALRGWTDDPIHTLIYTHGHVDHVGGSGAMAADAADRGHAPIRVVGHHCVVDRFRRYELTNGYNTDINMRQFGGVRRGKGHGAWRCAAILARRRVVALILEV
;
A
#
# COMPACT_ATOMS: atom_id res chain seq x y z
N VAL A 1 8.24 -27.19 8.18
CA VAL A 1 8.82 -26.55 6.99
C VAL A 1 8.55 -25.08 7.11
N ILE A 2 9.60 -24.29 7.38
CA ILE A 2 9.54 -22.83 7.42
C ILE A 2 9.57 -22.41 5.95
N LEU A 3 8.44 -21.89 5.45
CA LEU A 3 8.38 -21.36 4.09
C LEU A 3 9.16 -20.02 4.07
N ASP A 4 10.16 -19.96 3.22
CA ASP A 4 10.97 -18.78 2.99
C ASP A 4 10.08 -17.72 2.27
N PRO A 5 9.89 -16.52 2.86
CA PRO A 5 9.11 -15.46 2.24
C PRO A 5 9.77 -14.86 1.00
N THR A 6 11.01 -15.23 0.69
CA THR A 6 11.71 -14.89 -0.56
C THR A 6 11.45 -15.93 -1.66
N ASP A 7 10.76 -17.04 -1.34
CA ASP A 7 10.40 -18.06 -2.32
C ASP A 7 9.45 -17.47 -3.38
N ASP A 8 9.97 -17.33 -4.58
CA ASP A 8 9.27 -16.82 -5.75
C ASP A 8 8.02 -17.66 -6.10
N GLY A 9 8.01 -18.95 -5.75
CA GLY A 9 6.86 -19.84 -5.90
C GLY A 9 5.72 -19.53 -4.93
N TYR A 10 6.03 -19.05 -3.72
CA TYR A 10 5.04 -18.60 -2.74
C TYR A 10 4.40 -17.28 -3.19
N ARG A 11 5.23 -16.33 -3.62
CA ARG A 11 4.77 -15.04 -4.19
C ARG A 11 3.83 -15.25 -5.38
N ARG A 12 4.22 -16.07 -6.35
CA ARG A 12 3.38 -16.39 -7.53
C ARG A 12 2.06 -17.06 -7.17
N ARG A 13 2.03 -17.94 -6.18
CA ARG A 13 0.79 -18.61 -5.72
C ARG A 13 -0.16 -17.66 -4.99
N MET A 14 0.36 -16.78 -4.13
CA MET A 14 -0.47 -15.80 -3.43
C MET A 14 -1.01 -14.74 -4.38
N ILE A 15 -0.16 -14.21 -5.26
CA ILE A 15 -0.55 -13.27 -6.31
C ILE A 15 -1.55 -13.92 -7.27
N GLY A 16 -1.31 -15.14 -7.71
CA GLY A 16 -2.19 -15.85 -8.63
C GLY A 16 -3.56 -16.20 -8.05
N LYS A 17 -3.69 -16.37 -6.73
CA LYS A 17 -5.00 -16.57 -6.06
C LYS A 17 -5.79 -15.28 -5.92
N LEU A 18 -5.11 -14.16 -5.66
CA LEU A 18 -5.74 -12.82 -5.64
C LEU A 18 -6.18 -12.38 -7.04
N GLN A 19 -5.41 -12.74 -8.09
CA GLN A 19 -5.71 -12.37 -9.47
C GLN A 19 -6.91 -13.09 -10.08
N LYS A 20 -7.27 -14.29 -9.60
CA LYS A 20 -8.26 -15.16 -10.27
C LYS A 20 -9.72 -14.77 -10.03
N LYS A 21 -10.05 -13.72 -9.27
CA LYS A 21 -11.41 -13.47 -8.81
C LYS A 21 -11.94 -12.03 -8.90
N LEU A 22 -11.18 -11.08 -9.38
CA LEU A 22 -11.72 -9.73 -9.51
C LEU A 22 -12.00 -9.43 -10.98
N PRO A 23 -13.24 -9.10 -11.34
CA PRO A 23 -13.52 -8.51 -12.63
C PRO A 23 -12.69 -7.24 -12.75
N ILE A 24 -12.11 -6.97 -13.93
CA ILE A 24 -11.52 -5.68 -14.23
C ILE A 24 -12.68 -4.69 -14.22
N VAL A 25 -12.83 -3.94 -13.14
CA VAL A 25 -13.84 -2.90 -13.04
C VAL A 25 -13.29 -1.70 -13.78
N THR A 26 -13.96 -1.32 -14.85
CA THR A 26 -13.55 -0.22 -15.74
C THR A 26 -14.17 1.12 -15.35
N GLU A 27 -15.07 1.13 -14.35
CA GLU A 27 -15.74 2.34 -13.89
C GLU A 27 -14.78 3.27 -13.15
N ASP A 28 -14.86 4.55 -13.45
CA ASP A 28 -14.10 5.58 -12.74
C ASP A 28 -14.39 5.56 -11.22
N PRO A 29 -13.38 5.66 -10.35
CA PRO A 29 -13.58 5.55 -8.90
C PRO A 29 -14.44 6.68 -8.31
N VAL A 30 -14.45 7.86 -8.92
CA VAL A 30 -15.28 8.98 -8.46
C VAL A 30 -16.73 8.77 -8.87
N GLU A 31 -16.97 8.28 -10.09
CA GLU A 31 -18.31 7.93 -10.57
C GLU A 31 -18.91 6.80 -9.73
N LEU A 32 -18.15 5.74 -9.47
CA LEU A 32 -18.55 4.64 -8.57
C LEU A 32 -18.94 5.17 -7.20
N SER A 33 -18.07 5.99 -6.59
CA SER A 33 -18.29 6.51 -5.24
C SER A 33 -19.55 7.41 -5.19
N SER A 34 -19.73 8.29 -6.17
CA SER A 34 -20.88 9.16 -6.26
C SER A 34 -22.18 8.36 -6.41
N ARG A 35 -22.18 7.38 -7.30
CA ARG A 35 -23.35 6.51 -7.52
C ARG A 35 -23.76 5.73 -6.27
N VAL A 36 -22.78 5.17 -5.54
CA VAL A 36 -23.06 4.41 -4.30
C VAL A 36 -23.56 5.33 -3.20
N ILE A 37 -22.98 6.53 -3.05
CA ILE A 37 -23.42 7.52 -2.06
C ILE A 37 -24.84 7.97 -2.37
N ASP A 38 -25.14 8.30 -3.60
CA ASP A 38 -26.45 8.80 -4.03
C ASP A 38 -27.55 7.74 -3.90
N ALA A 39 -27.21 6.49 -4.22
CA ALA A 39 -28.14 5.36 -4.04
C ALA A 39 -28.41 5.01 -2.58
N GLY A 40 -27.49 5.30 -1.68
CA GLY A 40 -27.58 4.91 -0.27
C GLY A 40 -27.58 3.40 -0.03
N VAL A 41 -27.12 2.61 -1.00
CA VAL A 41 -27.12 1.14 -0.98
C VAL A 41 -25.68 0.64 -1.02
N HIS A 42 -25.35 -0.35 -0.18
CA HIS A 42 -24.01 -0.93 -0.06
C HIS A 42 -23.98 -2.39 -0.55
N ASP A 43 -24.50 -2.64 -1.74
CA ASP A 43 -24.56 -3.97 -2.33
C ASP A 43 -23.36 -4.31 -3.23
N GLU A 44 -22.47 -3.35 -3.44
CA GLU A 44 -21.25 -3.52 -4.22
C GLU A 44 -19.99 -3.06 -3.48
N GLN A 45 -18.85 -3.60 -3.90
CA GLN A 45 -17.56 -3.29 -3.28
C GLN A 45 -17.02 -1.96 -3.79
N VAL A 46 -16.96 -0.96 -2.90
CA VAL A 46 -16.40 0.38 -3.19
C VAL A 46 -14.89 0.44 -2.99
N ASN A 47 -14.32 -0.37 -2.10
CA ASN A 47 -12.87 -0.46 -1.93
C ASN A 47 -12.32 -1.57 -2.83
N ARG A 48 -11.92 -1.19 -4.03
CA ARG A 48 -11.42 -2.10 -5.05
C ARG A 48 -9.92 -2.31 -4.89
N VAL A 49 -9.45 -3.55 -4.96
CA VAL A 49 -8.03 -3.91 -4.84
C VAL A 49 -7.53 -4.35 -6.22
N THR A 50 -7.60 -3.44 -7.19
CA THR A 50 -7.28 -3.71 -8.59
C THR A 50 -5.82 -3.47 -8.92
N GLN A 51 -5.13 -2.64 -8.15
CA GLN A 51 -3.81 -2.05 -8.42
C GLN A 51 -3.77 -1.34 -9.78
N THR A 52 -4.89 -0.77 -10.20
CA THR A 52 -4.98 0.08 -11.40
C THR A 52 -4.93 1.54 -11.01
N LEU A 53 -4.40 2.37 -11.92
CA LEU A 53 -4.36 3.81 -11.76
C LEU A 53 -5.51 4.43 -12.56
N SER A 54 -6.22 5.36 -11.93
CA SER A 54 -7.18 6.26 -12.57
C SER A 54 -6.66 7.70 -12.48
N VAL A 55 -6.68 8.41 -13.60
CA VAL A 55 -6.39 9.84 -13.65
C VAL A 55 -7.68 10.56 -13.33
N LEU A 56 -7.69 11.34 -12.25
CA LEU A 56 -8.87 12.07 -11.76
C LEU A 56 -8.87 13.51 -12.25
N ASP A 57 -7.70 14.06 -12.53
CA ASP A 57 -7.49 15.40 -13.11
C ASP A 57 -6.10 15.41 -13.77
N ASP A 58 -5.73 16.46 -14.48
CA ASP A 58 -4.44 16.58 -15.19
C ASP A 58 -3.24 16.27 -14.27
N ASP A 59 -3.29 16.73 -13.02
CA ASP A 59 -2.23 16.57 -12.04
C ASP A 59 -2.60 15.67 -10.85
N LEU A 60 -3.70 14.92 -10.94
CA LEU A 60 -4.22 14.09 -9.85
C LEU A 60 -4.52 12.68 -10.31
N SER A 61 -3.97 11.70 -9.62
CA SER A 61 -4.26 10.30 -9.86
C SER A 61 -4.48 9.52 -8.57
N ILE A 62 -5.16 8.37 -8.70
CA ILE A 62 -5.34 7.39 -7.64
C ILE A 62 -4.96 6.00 -8.15
N VAL A 63 -4.18 5.26 -7.37
CA VAL A 63 -3.99 3.82 -7.54
C VAL A 63 -4.87 3.11 -6.54
N GLU A 64 -5.85 2.36 -7.05
CA GLU A 64 -6.78 1.60 -6.21
C GLU A 64 -6.11 0.33 -5.69
N SER A 65 -6.00 0.22 -4.38
CA SER A 65 -5.40 -0.93 -3.70
C SER A 65 -6.12 -1.20 -2.38
N PHE A 66 -5.64 -2.14 -1.57
CA PHE A 66 -6.21 -2.36 -0.22
C PHE A 66 -6.17 -1.06 0.61
N SER A 67 -5.09 -0.30 0.47
CA SER A 67 -5.02 1.11 0.81
C SER A 67 -4.55 1.86 -0.44
N ASN A 68 -5.28 2.87 -0.84
CA ASN A 68 -5.04 3.60 -2.07
C ASN A 68 -3.80 4.47 -1.99
N ILE A 69 -3.20 4.78 -3.14
CA ILE A 69 -2.17 5.81 -3.28
C ILE A 69 -2.80 6.95 -4.06
N VAL A 70 -2.88 8.13 -3.46
CA VAL A 70 -3.29 9.34 -4.16
C VAL A 70 -2.05 10.17 -4.46
N SER A 71 -1.88 10.58 -5.72
CA SER A 71 -0.69 11.27 -6.17
C SER A 71 -1.04 12.58 -6.85
N PHE A 72 -0.41 13.66 -6.39
CA PHE A 72 -0.46 14.97 -7.00
C PHE A 72 0.85 15.26 -7.73
N ARG A 73 0.77 15.73 -8.97
CA ARG A 73 1.92 16.23 -9.71
C ARG A 73 2.16 17.69 -9.34
N THR A 74 3.41 18.03 -9.12
CA THR A 74 3.86 19.41 -8.82
C THR A 74 5.12 19.71 -9.64
N ASP A 75 5.56 20.95 -9.66
CA ASP A 75 6.80 21.38 -10.34
C ASP A 75 8.07 20.70 -9.75
N GLU A 76 8.00 20.22 -8.50
CA GLU A 76 9.10 19.54 -7.82
C GLU A 76 9.05 18.01 -7.95
N GLY A 77 7.99 17.46 -8.54
CA GLY A 77 7.70 16.04 -8.64
C GLY A 77 6.41 15.65 -7.94
N LEU A 78 6.23 14.36 -7.69
CA LEU A 78 5.01 13.83 -7.10
C LEU A 78 4.96 14.03 -5.58
N VAL A 79 3.79 14.43 -5.09
CA VAL A 79 3.39 14.32 -3.70
C VAL A 79 2.40 13.18 -3.58
N CYS A 80 2.82 12.08 -2.94
CA CYS A 80 2.01 10.89 -2.76
C CYS A 80 1.45 10.81 -1.34
N PHE A 81 0.18 10.49 -1.20
CA PHE A 81 -0.47 10.15 0.06
C PHE A 81 -0.60 8.64 0.17
N ASP A 82 0.03 8.09 1.21
CA ASP A 82 0.20 6.67 1.47
C ASP A 82 1.00 5.92 0.39
N SER A 83 1.34 4.69 0.68
CA SER A 83 2.18 3.86 -0.20
C SER A 83 1.59 2.46 -0.42
N SER A 84 0.35 2.25 0.01
CA SER A 84 -0.26 0.92 0.05
C SER A 84 0.53 -0.09 0.90
N GLY A 85 0.18 -1.36 0.82
CA GLY A 85 0.83 -2.44 1.57
C GLY A 85 2.03 -3.03 0.84
N GLN A 86 2.93 -3.66 1.57
CA GLN A 86 4.12 -4.30 1.02
C GLN A 86 3.79 -5.36 -0.06
N ILE A 87 2.69 -6.09 0.10
CA ILE A 87 2.31 -7.17 -0.83
C ILE A 87 1.91 -6.62 -2.20
N THR A 88 1.30 -5.44 -2.22
CA THR A 88 0.81 -4.76 -3.43
C THR A 88 1.83 -3.78 -4.01
N ALA A 89 2.89 -3.46 -3.28
CA ALA A 89 3.83 -2.38 -3.57
C ALA A 89 4.42 -2.41 -4.99
N SER A 90 4.82 -3.57 -5.49
CA SER A 90 5.39 -3.68 -6.85
C SER A 90 4.38 -3.28 -7.92
N ARG A 91 3.13 -3.70 -7.78
CA ARG A 91 2.07 -3.41 -8.77
C ARG A 91 1.57 -1.98 -8.69
N THR A 92 1.45 -1.45 -7.47
CA THR A 92 1.08 -0.04 -7.29
C THR A 92 2.15 0.88 -7.86
N MET A 93 3.44 0.52 -7.72
CA MET A 93 4.53 1.26 -8.36
C MET A 93 4.51 1.13 -9.89
N GLU A 94 4.27 -0.08 -10.42
CA GLU A 94 4.11 -0.30 -11.86
C GLU A 94 2.96 0.57 -12.42
N ALA A 95 1.82 0.60 -11.75
CA ALA A 95 0.68 1.43 -12.13
C ALA A 95 1.03 2.93 -12.10
N LEU A 96 1.69 3.40 -11.03
CA LEU A 96 2.13 4.79 -10.92
C LEU A 96 3.12 5.17 -12.03
N ARG A 97 4.06 4.28 -12.36
CA ARG A 97 5.05 4.49 -13.43
C ARG A 97 4.46 4.38 -14.83
N GLY A 98 3.33 3.73 -14.99
CA GLY A 98 2.53 3.80 -16.22
C GLY A 98 1.93 5.18 -16.49
N TRP A 99 1.79 6.02 -15.47
CA TRP A 99 1.28 7.39 -15.58
C TRP A 99 2.39 8.42 -15.76
N THR A 100 3.50 8.30 -15.01
CA THR A 100 4.57 9.30 -15.06
C THR A 100 5.92 8.75 -14.61
N ASP A 101 6.99 9.31 -15.18
CA ASP A 101 8.38 9.10 -14.75
C ASP A 101 8.88 10.13 -13.74
N ASP A 102 8.05 11.10 -13.36
CA ASP A 102 8.42 12.17 -12.42
C ASP A 102 8.93 11.60 -11.09
N PRO A 103 9.92 12.24 -10.45
CA PRO A 103 10.40 11.82 -9.16
C PRO A 103 9.29 11.88 -8.11
N ILE A 104 9.22 10.91 -7.21
CA ILE A 104 8.43 11.04 -5.99
C ILE A 104 9.21 11.95 -5.06
N HIS A 105 8.80 13.20 -4.94
CA HIS A 105 9.45 14.19 -4.07
C HIS A 105 9.06 14.00 -2.61
N THR A 106 7.75 13.85 -2.35
CA THR A 106 7.23 13.74 -0.99
C THR A 106 6.24 12.57 -0.87
N LEU A 107 6.38 11.77 0.18
CA LEU A 107 5.43 10.75 0.60
C LEU A 107 4.84 11.17 1.94
N ILE A 108 3.53 11.32 2.02
CA ILE A 108 2.79 11.71 3.21
C ILE A 108 2.03 10.49 3.73
N TYR A 109 2.26 10.10 4.99
CA TYR A 109 1.46 9.07 5.63
C TYR A 109 0.21 9.68 6.27
N THR A 110 -0.96 9.18 5.90
CA THR A 110 -2.20 9.54 6.58
C THR A 110 -2.18 9.01 8.02
N HIS A 111 -1.67 7.80 8.21
CA HIS A 111 -1.46 7.18 9.51
C HIS A 111 -0.50 5.97 9.43
N GLY A 112 -0.15 5.40 10.58
CA GLY A 112 0.88 4.37 10.70
C GLY A 112 0.41 2.92 10.54
N HIS A 113 -0.68 2.62 9.83
CA HIS A 113 -1.04 1.24 9.52
C HIS A 113 -0.18 0.67 8.39
N VAL A 114 0.12 -0.63 8.47
CA VAL A 114 1.06 -1.31 7.55
C VAL A 114 0.59 -1.35 6.10
N ASP A 115 -0.69 -1.28 5.87
CA ASP A 115 -1.31 -1.21 4.54
C ASP A 115 -1.23 0.20 3.93
N HIS A 116 -0.91 1.22 4.71
CA HIS A 116 -0.70 2.60 4.26
C HIS A 116 0.78 2.95 4.06
N VAL A 117 1.65 2.36 4.88
CA VAL A 117 3.10 2.68 4.88
C VAL A 117 3.98 1.58 4.29
N GLY A 118 3.42 0.40 4.05
CA GLY A 118 4.17 -0.82 3.71
C GLY A 118 4.85 -0.79 2.35
N GLY A 119 4.37 0.02 1.42
CA GLY A 119 4.94 0.18 0.09
C GLY A 119 6.12 1.15 0.00
N SER A 120 6.42 1.89 1.08
CA SER A 120 7.47 2.94 1.08
C SER A 120 8.84 2.41 0.65
N GLY A 121 9.15 1.15 0.99
CA GLY A 121 10.41 0.52 0.56
C GLY A 121 10.50 0.35 -0.96
N ALA A 122 9.39 0.06 -1.63
CA ALA A 122 9.35 -0.04 -3.09
C ALA A 122 9.48 1.34 -3.75
N MET A 123 8.84 2.38 -3.18
CA MET A 123 9.00 3.76 -3.65
C MET A 123 10.45 4.23 -3.51
N ALA A 124 11.10 3.94 -2.38
CA ALA A 124 12.50 4.31 -2.16
C ALA A 124 13.46 3.55 -3.10
N ALA A 125 13.20 2.27 -3.37
CA ALA A 125 13.98 1.49 -4.33
C ALA A 125 13.82 2.03 -5.75
N ASP A 126 12.60 2.34 -6.18
CA ASP A 126 12.34 2.96 -7.49
C ASP A 126 13.06 4.30 -7.65
N ALA A 127 13.04 5.15 -6.63
CA ALA A 127 13.78 6.42 -6.65
C ALA A 127 15.29 6.19 -6.81
N ALA A 128 15.85 5.22 -6.09
CA ALA A 128 17.27 4.89 -6.18
C ALA A 128 17.65 4.31 -7.56
N ASP A 129 16.85 3.37 -8.08
CA ASP A 129 17.07 2.73 -9.37
C ASP A 129 17.00 3.72 -10.54
N ARG A 130 16.20 4.79 -10.40
CA ARG A 130 16.07 5.88 -11.38
C ARG A 130 17.09 7.02 -11.17
N GLY A 131 17.89 6.97 -10.12
CA GLY A 131 18.84 8.02 -9.78
C GLY A 131 18.18 9.32 -9.28
N HIS A 132 16.95 9.22 -8.79
CA HIS A 132 16.24 10.34 -8.18
C HIS A 132 16.78 10.63 -6.77
N ALA A 133 16.52 11.83 -6.27
CA ALA A 133 16.80 12.18 -4.88
C ALA A 133 16.00 11.29 -3.90
N PRO A 134 16.49 11.07 -2.68
CA PRO A 134 15.74 10.37 -1.65
C PRO A 134 14.40 11.06 -1.38
N ILE A 135 13.35 10.24 -1.22
CA ILE A 135 11.99 10.71 -0.98
C ILE A 135 11.90 11.34 0.41
N ARG A 136 11.35 12.56 0.49
CA ARG A 136 10.98 13.17 1.76
C ARG A 136 9.73 12.49 2.29
N VAL A 137 9.79 11.94 3.51
CA VAL A 137 8.64 11.30 4.15
C VAL A 137 8.08 12.19 5.24
N VAL A 138 6.78 12.44 5.21
CA VAL A 138 6.06 13.26 6.18
C VAL A 138 5.02 12.39 6.87
N GLY A 139 4.96 12.46 8.20
CA GLY A 139 3.98 11.72 8.99
C GLY A 139 3.90 12.24 10.41
N HIS A 140 2.83 11.92 11.11
CA HIS A 140 2.69 12.27 12.50
C HIS A 140 3.75 11.55 13.36
N HIS A 141 4.34 12.22 14.35
CA HIS A 141 5.41 11.63 15.19
C HIS A 141 5.02 10.28 15.84
N CYS A 142 3.75 10.06 16.15
CA CYS A 142 3.26 8.78 16.68
C CYS A 142 3.35 7.60 15.68
N VAL A 143 3.64 7.84 14.41
CA VAL A 143 3.81 6.76 13.41
C VAL A 143 4.98 5.86 13.81
N VAL A 144 6.09 6.43 14.30
CA VAL A 144 7.25 5.66 14.78
C VAL A 144 6.89 4.77 15.97
N ASP A 145 6.10 5.29 16.91
CA ASP A 145 5.64 4.50 18.06
C ASP A 145 4.69 3.39 17.63
N ARG A 146 3.90 3.63 16.57
CA ARG A 146 3.06 2.60 15.95
C ARG A 146 3.90 1.46 15.37
N PHE A 147 5.02 1.73 14.74
CA PHE A 147 5.94 0.71 14.23
C PHE A 147 6.54 -0.12 15.37
N ARG A 148 7.00 0.52 16.46
CA ARG A 148 7.46 -0.17 17.67
C ARG A 148 6.38 -1.05 18.28
N ARG A 149 5.14 -0.56 18.31
CA ARG A 149 4.00 -1.35 18.78
C ARG A 149 3.79 -2.60 17.94
N TYR A 150 3.91 -2.54 16.62
CA TYR A 150 3.81 -3.72 15.76
C TYR A 150 4.87 -4.77 16.08
N GLU A 151 6.11 -4.38 16.39
CA GLU A 151 7.14 -5.32 16.82
C GLU A 151 6.73 -6.05 18.09
N LEU A 152 6.17 -5.34 19.08
CA LEU A 152 5.80 -5.88 20.38
C LEU A 152 4.51 -6.72 20.33
N THR A 153 3.54 -6.33 19.51
CA THR A 153 2.18 -6.88 19.53
C THR A 153 1.77 -7.61 18.25
N ASN A 154 2.72 -8.00 17.43
CA ASN A 154 2.47 -8.59 16.10
C ASN A 154 1.49 -9.78 16.12
N GLY A 155 1.65 -10.73 17.05
CA GLY A 155 0.74 -11.87 17.19
C GLY A 155 -0.69 -11.45 17.51
N TYR A 156 -0.85 -10.51 18.43
CA TYR A 156 -2.16 -9.98 18.82
C TYR A 156 -2.84 -9.20 17.68
N ASN A 157 -2.06 -8.38 16.95
CA ASN A 157 -2.57 -7.66 15.78
C ASN A 157 -3.04 -8.63 14.68
N THR A 158 -2.32 -9.73 14.48
CA THR A 158 -2.72 -10.80 13.56
C THR A 158 -4.07 -11.37 13.94
N ASP A 159 -4.27 -11.73 15.21
CA ASP A 159 -5.53 -12.31 15.69
C ASP A 159 -6.71 -11.35 15.57
N ILE A 160 -6.50 -10.05 15.84
CA ILE A 160 -7.53 -9.02 15.66
C ILE A 160 -7.90 -8.87 14.19
N ASN A 161 -6.91 -8.72 13.32
CA ASN A 161 -7.15 -8.57 11.89
C ASN A 161 -7.87 -9.78 11.29
N MET A 162 -7.54 -10.98 11.75
CA MET A 162 -8.26 -12.20 11.36
C MET A 162 -9.73 -12.16 11.74
N ARG A 163 -10.08 -11.57 12.88
CA ARG A 163 -11.47 -11.41 13.32
C ARG A 163 -12.19 -10.31 12.54
N GLN A 164 -11.51 -9.20 12.29
CA GLN A 164 -12.09 -8.02 11.66
C GLN A 164 -12.38 -8.24 10.17
N PHE A 165 -11.46 -8.88 9.46
CA PHE A 165 -11.55 -9.07 8.00
C PHE A 165 -12.02 -10.47 7.57
N GLY A 166 -12.44 -11.29 8.51
CA GLY A 166 -13.19 -12.53 8.32
C GLY A 166 -12.62 -13.47 7.28
N GLY A 167 -11.52 -14.15 7.52
CA GLY A 167 -11.19 -15.14 6.52
C GLY A 167 -9.77 -15.65 6.41
N VAL A 168 -8.99 -15.60 7.46
CA VAL A 168 -7.81 -16.48 7.52
C VAL A 168 -8.15 -17.65 8.42
N ARG A 169 -8.67 -18.75 7.83
CA ARG A 169 -8.72 -20.03 8.53
C ARG A 169 -7.32 -20.31 9.09
N ARG A 170 -7.26 -20.80 10.33
CA ARG A 170 -6.06 -21.36 10.97
C ARG A 170 -5.47 -22.50 10.11
N GLY A 171 -4.91 -22.15 8.96
CA GLY A 171 -3.99 -22.98 8.22
C GLY A 171 -2.61 -22.63 8.70
N LYS A 172 -1.81 -23.62 9.04
CA LYS A 172 -0.42 -23.53 9.51
C LYS A 172 0.44 -22.59 8.63
N GLY A 173 0.39 -21.30 8.88
CA GLY A 173 1.13 -20.32 8.08
C GLY A 173 1.07 -18.92 8.68
N HIS A 174 1.86 -18.69 9.71
CA HIS A 174 2.07 -17.39 10.34
C HIS A 174 2.82 -16.37 9.45
N GLY A 175 2.85 -16.60 8.11
CA GLY A 175 3.77 -15.91 7.20
C GLY A 175 3.35 -14.52 6.75
N ALA A 176 2.06 -14.23 6.59
CA ALA A 176 1.62 -13.01 5.89
C ALA A 176 1.84 -11.71 6.71
N TRP A 177 1.89 -11.80 8.04
CA TRP A 177 1.98 -10.63 8.92
C TRP A 177 3.36 -10.45 9.58
N ARG A 178 4.32 -11.32 9.29
CA ARG A 178 5.73 -11.09 9.63
C ARG A 178 6.35 -9.88 8.91
N CYS A 179 5.65 -9.35 7.91
CA CYS A 179 6.10 -8.17 7.17
C CYS A 179 6.20 -6.91 8.03
N ALA A 180 5.37 -6.75 9.06
CA ALA A 180 5.48 -5.61 9.96
C ALA A 180 6.80 -5.59 10.73
N ALA A 181 7.33 -6.78 11.10
CA ALA A 181 8.61 -6.92 11.77
C ALA A 181 9.82 -6.72 10.83
N ILE A 182 9.63 -6.89 9.52
CA ILE A 182 10.69 -6.68 8.52
C ILE A 182 10.84 -5.18 8.20
N LEU A 183 9.76 -4.42 8.21
CA LEU A 183 9.80 -2.96 8.03
C LEU A 183 10.62 -2.27 9.13
N ALA A 184 10.52 -2.75 10.36
CA ALA A 184 11.26 -2.21 11.48
C ALA A 184 12.77 -2.49 11.44
N ARG A 185 13.21 -3.56 10.80
CA ARG A 185 14.64 -3.96 10.78
C ARG A 185 15.46 -3.37 9.65
N ARG A 186 14.88 -2.78 8.62
CA ARG A 186 15.63 -2.27 7.46
C ARG A 186 15.32 -0.80 7.16
N ARG A 187 16.08 0.11 7.78
CA ARG A 187 16.40 1.48 7.31
C ARG A 187 15.26 2.44 6.88
N VAL A 188 13.98 2.10 7.03
CA VAL A 188 12.88 3.06 6.78
C VAL A 188 12.81 4.13 7.88
N VAL A 189 13.39 3.87 9.04
CA VAL A 189 13.41 4.79 10.20
C VAL A 189 14.33 6.00 10.00
N ALA A 190 15.22 6.00 9.02
CA ALA A 190 16.23 7.04 8.87
C ALA A 190 15.77 8.27 8.06
N LEU A 191 14.52 8.30 7.60
CA LEU A 191 14.04 9.32 6.66
C LEU A 191 12.87 10.13 7.18
N ILE A 192 12.62 10.17 8.49
CA ILE A 192 11.37 10.73 8.95
C ILE A 192 11.56 11.74 10.07
N LEU A 193 10.78 12.77 9.92
CA LEU A 193 10.30 13.75 10.90
C LEU A 193 11.09 15.03 10.98
N GLU A 194 10.77 15.90 10.06
CA GLU A 194 10.67 17.31 10.39
C GLU A 194 9.16 17.63 10.54
N VAL A 195 8.72 17.83 11.76
CA VAL A 195 7.51 18.58 12.13
C VAL A 195 7.94 19.67 13.05
#